data_3997f93b2d0e94226c7f819e9ea8012f
#
_entry.id   3997f93b2d0e94226c7f819e9ea8012f
#
_cell.length_a   1.000
_cell.length_b   1.000
_cell.length_c   1.000
_cell.angle_alpha   90.00
_cell.angle_beta   90.00
_cell.angle_gamma   90.00
#
_symmetry.space_group_name_H-M   'P 1'
#
loop_
_entity.id
_entity.type
_entity.pdbx_description
1 polymer ?
#
loop_
_entity_poly.entity_id
_entity_poly.type
_entity_poly.pdbx_seq_one_letter_code
_entity_poly.pdbx_strand_id
1 'polypeptide(L)'
;QMCIRDRSSSEELICRGFLYQRLRRGYRNPWIAIIGNSVIFAALHIFNPGLTFLSFASIIIVAIFYSLVVYYFDSIWFTMAAHAAWNFTQNILFGLPNSGIVSSYSYMNLDASTARNSFFYDVKFGVEGTALACLLLLVCCVLTWWMGKKYNRPSLDVWAEAELKKA
;
A
#
# COMPACT_ATOMS: atom_id res chain seq x y z
N GLN A 1 -11.25 -5.76 19.25
CA GLN A 1 -10.72 -6.02 17.89
C GLN A 1 -10.82 -4.73 17.10
N MET A 2 -9.69 -4.12 16.71
CA MET A 2 -9.70 -2.89 15.88
C MET A 2 -10.45 -3.15 14.58
N CYS A 3 -11.33 -2.21 14.19
CA CYS A 3 -12.01 -2.26 12.91
C CYS A 3 -10.97 -2.24 11.77
N ILE A 4 -11.19 -3.02 10.71
CA ILE A 4 -10.28 -3.07 9.54
C ILE A 4 -10.02 -1.67 8.97
N ARG A 5 -11.05 -0.83 8.92
CA ARG A 5 -10.94 0.57 8.52
C ARG A 5 -9.96 1.34 9.40
N ASP A 6 -10.04 1.15 10.71
CA ASP A 6 -9.22 1.90 11.66
C ASP A 6 -7.76 1.47 11.58
N ARG A 7 -7.48 0.18 11.37
CA ARG A 7 -6.14 -0.35 11.14
C ARG A 7 -5.54 0.23 9.85
N SER A 8 -6.22 0.09 8.72
CA SER A 8 -5.75 0.61 7.43
C SER A 8 -5.54 2.13 7.47
N SER A 9 -6.47 2.85 8.11
CA SER A 9 -6.38 4.31 8.25
C SER A 9 -5.19 4.73 9.11
N SER A 10 -4.93 4.02 10.22
CA SER A 10 -3.78 4.29 11.09
C SER A 10 -2.46 4.05 10.38
N GLU A 11 -2.35 2.96 9.62
CA GLU A 11 -1.16 2.64 8.82
C GLU A 11 -0.90 3.73 7.77
N GLU A 12 -1.92 4.19 7.05
CA GLU A 12 -1.78 5.26 6.06
C GLU A 12 -1.44 6.61 6.71
N LEU A 13 -2.06 6.96 7.84
CA LEU A 13 -1.75 8.20 8.57
C LEU A 13 -0.28 8.21 9.04
N ILE A 14 0.21 7.11 9.57
CA ILE A 14 1.60 7.02 10.03
C ILE A 14 2.55 7.06 8.83
N CYS A 15 2.29 6.25 7.80
CA CYS A 15 3.24 6.09 6.70
C CYS A 15 3.15 7.23 5.69
N ARG A 16 1.95 7.61 5.23
CA ARG A 16 1.78 8.63 4.17
C ARG A 16 1.49 10.02 4.75
N GLY A 17 0.79 10.08 5.88
CA GLY A 17 0.53 11.33 6.57
C GLY A 17 1.76 11.89 7.29
N PHE A 18 2.50 11.05 8.00
CA PHE A 18 3.64 11.51 8.81
C PHE A 18 4.99 11.19 8.16
N LEU A 19 5.35 9.91 8.03
CA LEU A 19 6.70 9.49 7.62
C LEU A 19 7.07 10.00 6.21
N TYR A 20 6.20 9.78 5.23
CA TYR A 20 6.39 10.25 3.87
C TYR A 20 6.57 11.77 3.84
N GLN A 21 5.73 12.53 4.54
CA GLN A 21 5.82 13.99 4.58
C GLN A 21 7.12 14.47 5.25
N ARG A 22 7.59 13.79 6.28
CA ARG A 22 8.89 14.10 6.93
C ARG A 22 10.05 13.85 5.98
N LEU A 23 10.04 12.73 5.25
CA LEU A 23 11.06 12.44 4.23
C LEU A 23 11.02 13.46 3.08
N ARG A 24 9.82 13.86 2.61
CA ARG A 24 9.67 14.88 1.57
C ARG A 24 10.22 16.24 1.98
N ARG A 25 10.08 16.61 3.24
CA ARG A 25 10.66 17.86 3.78
C ARG A 25 12.15 17.76 4.08
N GLY A 26 12.68 16.55 4.28
CA GLY A 26 14.11 16.32 4.53
C GLY A 26 14.96 16.20 3.26
N TYR A 27 14.37 15.76 2.16
CA TYR A 27 15.10 15.44 0.93
C TYR A 27 14.45 16.06 -0.30
N ARG A 28 15.26 16.75 -1.13
CA ARG A 28 14.76 17.34 -2.39
C ARG A 28 14.31 16.28 -3.41
N ASN A 29 15.04 15.14 -3.47
CA ASN A 29 14.67 14.05 -4.37
C ASN A 29 13.41 13.32 -3.85
N PRO A 30 12.27 13.37 -4.56
CA PRO A 30 11.03 12.74 -4.13
C PRO A 30 11.11 11.22 -4.02
N TRP A 31 12.00 10.59 -4.78
CA TRP A 31 12.18 9.14 -4.77
C TRP A 31 12.70 8.63 -3.43
N ILE A 32 13.45 9.46 -2.67
CA ILE A 32 13.88 9.09 -1.32
C ILE A 32 12.67 8.94 -0.40
N ALA A 33 11.69 9.83 -0.51
CA ALA A 33 10.46 9.73 0.28
C ALA A 33 9.61 8.55 -0.18
N ILE A 34 9.43 8.36 -1.49
CA ILE A 34 8.63 7.27 -2.07
C ILE A 34 9.22 5.92 -1.68
N ILE A 35 10.49 5.67 -1.98
CA ILE A 35 11.15 4.38 -1.74
C ILE A 35 11.39 4.17 -0.24
N GLY A 36 11.92 5.18 0.46
CA GLY A 36 12.22 5.06 1.90
C GLY A 36 10.98 4.75 2.73
N ASN A 37 9.88 5.45 2.50
CA ASN A 37 8.61 5.15 3.15
C ASN A 37 8.11 3.73 2.82
N SER A 38 8.25 3.31 1.56
CA SER A 38 7.78 1.99 1.12
C SER A 38 8.58 0.84 1.74
N VAL A 39 9.90 1.00 1.84
CA VAL A 39 10.77 0.02 2.51
C VAL A 39 10.44 -0.07 4.01
N ILE A 40 10.25 1.06 4.69
CA ILE A 40 9.88 1.07 6.11
C ILE A 40 8.49 0.42 6.30
N PHE A 41 7.52 0.75 5.45
CA PHE A 41 6.20 0.11 5.50
C PHE A 41 6.30 -1.42 5.37
N ALA A 42 7.07 -1.92 4.39
CA ALA A 42 7.28 -3.35 4.21
C ALA A 42 8.04 -3.99 5.40
N ALA A 43 9.00 -3.28 5.98
CA ALA A 43 9.73 -3.74 7.15
C ALA A 43 8.82 -3.97 8.37
N LEU A 44 7.76 -3.17 8.54
CA LEU A 44 6.77 -3.38 9.60
C LEU A 44 5.97 -4.68 9.44
N HIS A 45 5.98 -5.28 8.25
CA HIS A 45 5.28 -6.52 7.93
C HIS A 45 6.17 -7.77 7.97
N ILE A 46 7.46 -7.63 8.31
CA ILE A 46 8.43 -8.76 8.31
C ILE A 46 7.97 -9.92 9.21
N PHE A 47 7.30 -9.61 10.31
CA PHE A 47 6.83 -10.62 11.26
C PHE A 47 5.43 -11.17 10.96
N ASN A 48 4.85 -10.81 9.81
CA ASN A 48 3.54 -11.34 9.43
C ASN A 48 3.61 -12.84 9.14
N PRO A 49 2.62 -13.63 9.61
CA PRO A 49 2.59 -15.06 9.37
C PRO A 49 2.56 -15.39 7.86
N GLY A 50 3.35 -16.37 7.46
CA GLY A 50 3.35 -16.84 6.07
C GLY A 50 4.01 -15.92 5.05
N LEU A 51 4.77 -14.91 5.49
CA LEU A 51 5.48 -14.00 4.60
C LEU A 51 6.44 -14.78 3.69
N THR A 52 6.34 -14.54 2.38
CA THR A 52 7.24 -15.05 1.35
C THR A 52 7.98 -13.91 0.67
N PHE A 53 9.00 -14.22 -0.13
CA PHE A 53 9.69 -13.19 -0.92
C PHE A 53 8.71 -12.45 -1.85
N LEU A 54 7.78 -13.17 -2.46
CA LEU A 54 6.81 -12.60 -3.38
C LEU A 54 5.79 -11.69 -2.66
N SER A 55 5.30 -12.12 -1.50
CA SER A 55 4.40 -11.29 -0.69
C SER A 55 5.11 -10.04 -0.15
N PHE A 56 6.38 -10.15 0.24
CA PHE A 56 7.17 -9.00 0.66
C PHE A 56 7.37 -7.99 -0.49
N ALA A 57 7.67 -8.49 -1.70
CA ALA A 57 7.76 -7.65 -2.90
C ALA A 57 6.43 -6.95 -3.20
N SER A 58 5.30 -7.66 -3.09
CA SER A 58 3.96 -7.10 -3.28
C SER A 58 3.67 -5.96 -2.28
N ILE A 59 4.03 -6.13 -1.00
CA ILE A 59 3.89 -5.08 0.02
C ILE A 59 4.72 -3.84 -0.33
N ILE A 60 5.96 -4.02 -0.83
CA ILE A 60 6.78 -2.88 -1.28
C ILE A 60 6.11 -2.18 -2.46
N ILE A 61 5.63 -2.92 -3.45
CA ILE A 61 5.03 -2.35 -4.67
C ILE A 61 3.74 -1.59 -4.34
N VAL A 62 2.85 -2.13 -3.49
CA VAL A 62 1.65 -1.41 -3.08
C VAL A 62 1.99 -0.15 -2.28
N ALA A 63 3.03 -0.20 -1.46
CA ALA A 63 3.50 0.96 -0.72
C ALA A 63 4.06 2.06 -1.65
N ILE A 64 4.77 1.67 -2.72
CA ILE A 64 5.21 2.59 -3.78
C ILE A 64 4.00 3.18 -4.51
N PHE A 65 3.01 2.35 -4.88
CA PHE A 65 1.78 2.80 -5.54
C PHE A 65 1.07 3.89 -4.71
N TYR A 66 0.82 3.64 -3.41
CA TYR A 66 0.18 4.62 -2.54
C TYR A 66 1.03 5.89 -2.36
N SER A 67 2.35 5.76 -2.28
CA SER A 67 3.25 6.92 -2.21
C SER A 67 3.24 7.74 -3.50
N LEU A 68 3.12 7.10 -4.67
CA LEU A 68 2.95 7.79 -5.97
C LEU A 68 1.60 8.51 -6.06
N VAL A 69 0.53 7.92 -5.53
CA VAL A 69 -0.79 8.58 -5.47
C VAL A 69 -0.69 9.85 -4.62
N VAL A 70 -0.09 9.78 -3.44
CA VAL A 70 0.11 10.98 -2.60
C VAL A 70 1.01 11.99 -3.30
N TYR A 71 2.05 11.56 -3.99
CA TYR A 71 2.97 12.44 -4.70
C TYR A 71 2.31 13.22 -5.85
N TYR A 72 1.51 12.55 -6.68
CA TYR A 72 0.92 13.15 -7.88
C TYR A 72 -0.48 13.75 -7.67
N PHE A 73 -1.25 13.20 -6.73
CA PHE A 73 -2.65 13.56 -6.55
C PHE A 73 -2.95 14.22 -5.20
N ASP A 74 -1.94 14.33 -4.33
CA ASP A 74 -2.02 14.95 -3.00
C ASP A 74 -3.22 14.46 -2.17
N SER A 75 -3.48 13.15 -2.23
CA SER A 75 -4.65 12.55 -1.60
C SER A 75 -4.29 11.33 -0.74
N ILE A 76 -4.26 11.53 0.56
CA ILE A 76 -4.19 10.44 1.53
C ILE A 76 -5.55 9.71 1.66
N TRP A 77 -6.65 10.41 1.41
CA TRP A 77 -7.99 9.83 1.48
C TRP A 77 -8.19 8.70 0.49
N PHE A 78 -7.63 8.84 -0.72
CA PHE A 78 -7.66 7.76 -1.70
C PHE A 78 -6.93 6.52 -1.19
N THR A 79 -5.72 6.69 -0.64
CA THR A 79 -4.92 5.55 -0.16
C THR A 79 -5.58 4.87 1.03
N MET A 80 -6.14 5.64 1.97
CA MET A 80 -6.92 5.11 3.09
C MET A 80 -8.13 4.31 2.63
N ALA A 81 -8.91 4.87 1.69
CA ALA A 81 -10.10 4.21 1.16
C ALA A 81 -9.74 2.93 0.38
N ALA A 82 -8.74 2.99 -0.50
CA ALA A 82 -8.29 1.84 -1.29
C ALA A 82 -7.74 0.72 -0.39
N HIS A 83 -6.93 1.07 0.61
CA HIS A 83 -6.38 0.12 1.57
C HIS A 83 -7.47 -0.54 2.42
N ALA A 84 -8.40 0.26 2.95
CA ALA A 84 -9.52 -0.26 3.73
C ALA A 84 -10.45 -1.15 2.88
N ALA A 85 -10.76 -0.74 1.65
CA ALA A 85 -11.58 -1.53 0.73
C ALA A 85 -10.92 -2.86 0.37
N TRP A 86 -9.60 -2.85 0.13
CA TRP A 86 -8.82 -4.06 -0.14
C TRP A 86 -8.89 -5.04 1.04
N ASN A 87 -8.56 -4.58 2.25
CA ASN A 87 -8.58 -5.41 3.44
C ASN A 87 -10.00 -5.92 3.77
N PHE A 88 -11.02 -5.07 3.60
CA PHE A 88 -12.41 -5.48 3.78
C PHE A 88 -12.81 -6.57 2.79
N THR A 89 -12.49 -6.40 1.52
CA THR A 89 -12.86 -7.34 0.47
C THR A 89 -12.19 -8.69 0.69
N GLN A 90 -10.89 -8.73 0.93
CA GLN A 90 -10.20 -9.99 1.18
C GLN A 90 -10.68 -10.67 2.46
N ASN A 91 -10.65 -9.96 3.57
CA ASN A 91 -10.75 -10.57 4.88
C ASN A 91 -12.19 -10.78 5.34
N ILE A 92 -13.09 -9.79 5.08
CA ILE A 92 -14.48 -9.85 5.55
C ILE A 92 -15.41 -10.37 4.47
N LEU A 93 -15.29 -9.91 3.22
CA LEU A 93 -16.21 -10.35 2.18
C LEU A 93 -15.91 -11.79 1.76
N PHE A 94 -14.66 -12.10 1.42
CA PHE A 94 -14.26 -13.41 0.90
C PHE A 94 -13.68 -14.37 1.95
N GLY A 95 -13.33 -13.92 3.16
CA GLY A 95 -12.73 -14.77 4.19
C GLY A 95 -11.32 -15.27 3.85
N LEU A 96 -10.61 -14.54 2.97
CA LEU A 96 -9.25 -14.88 2.56
C LEU A 96 -8.22 -14.35 3.57
N PRO A 97 -7.05 -14.97 3.69
CA PRO A 97 -5.93 -14.39 4.40
C PRO A 97 -5.60 -13.00 3.84
N ASN A 98 -5.34 -12.05 4.71
CA ASN A 98 -4.89 -10.70 4.37
C ASN A 98 -3.60 -10.44 5.13
N SER A 99 -2.49 -10.30 4.43
CA SER A 99 -1.16 -10.20 5.03
C SER A 99 -0.88 -11.31 6.06
N GLY A 100 -1.33 -12.54 5.78
CA GLY A 100 -1.17 -13.71 6.63
C GLY A 100 -2.17 -13.81 7.80
N ILE A 101 -3.10 -12.87 7.95
CA ILE A 101 -4.10 -12.85 9.02
C ILE A 101 -5.48 -13.21 8.47
N VAL A 102 -6.12 -14.19 9.09
CA VAL A 102 -7.49 -14.60 8.75
C VAL A 102 -8.46 -14.02 9.78
N SER A 103 -9.58 -13.49 9.31
CA SER A 103 -10.65 -13.03 10.20
C SER A 103 -11.38 -14.20 10.84
N SER A 104 -11.83 -14.03 12.08
CA SER A 104 -12.68 -15.01 12.77
C SER A 104 -14.11 -15.06 12.23
N TYR A 105 -14.49 -14.11 11.37
CA TYR A 105 -15.79 -14.05 10.71
C TYR A 105 -15.65 -13.45 9.31
N SER A 106 -16.40 -13.98 8.36
CA SER A 106 -16.47 -13.49 6.99
C SER A 106 -17.84 -13.77 6.42
N TYR A 107 -18.24 -13.02 5.41
CA TYR A 107 -19.50 -13.23 4.71
C TYR A 107 -19.45 -14.50 3.86
N MET A 108 -18.37 -14.69 3.12
CA MET A 108 -18.06 -15.92 2.39
C MET A 108 -16.98 -16.69 3.16
N ASN A 109 -17.13 -18.01 3.23
CA ASN A 109 -16.16 -18.84 3.93
C ASN A 109 -15.41 -19.68 2.90
N LEU A 110 -14.13 -19.40 2.70
CA LEU A 110 -13.27 -20.24 1.85
C LEU A 110 -12.90 -21.51 2.63
N ASP A 111 -13.15 -22.67 2.03
CA ASP A 111 -12.64 -23.93 2.57
C ASP A 111 -11.14 -24.03 2.29
N ALA A 112 -10.34 -23.64 3.29
CA ALA A 112 -8.88 -23.67 3.20
C ALA A 112 -8.30 -25.09 3.04
N SER A 113 -9.08 -26.15 3.32
CA SER A 113 -8.62 -27.55 3.19
C SER A 113 -8.39 -27.96 1.72
N THR A 114 -9.11 -27.33 0.81
CA THR A 114 -9.01 -27.59 -0.64
C THR A 114 -8.10 -26.58 -1.36
N ALA A 115 -7.70 -25.49 -0.69
CA ALA A 115 -6.92 -24.44 -1.30
C ALA A 115 -5.48 -24.87 -1.61
N ARG A 116 -4.98 -24.49 -2.79
CA ARG A 116 -3.60 -24.74 -3.22
C ARG A 116 -2.95 -23.45 -3.71
N ASN A 117 -1.64 -23.35 -3.53
CA ASN A 117 -0.87 -22.27 -4.09
C ASN A 117 -0.96 -22.26 -5.62
N SER A 118 -1.20 -21.10 -6.21
CA SER A 118 -1.34 -20.90 -7.63
C SER A 118 -0.82 -19.53 -8.05
N PHE A 119 -0.85 -19.24 -9.35
CA PHE A 119 -0.56 -17.90 -9.86
C PHE A 119 -1.53 -16.83 -9.32
N PHE A 120 -2.74 -17.23 -8.93
CA PHE A 120 -3.83 -16.33 -8.48
C PHE A 120 -4.02 -16.29 -6.97
N TYR A 121 -3.50 -17.28 -6.24
CA TYR A 121 -3.76 -17.42 -4.81
C TYR A 121 -2.58 -18.07 -4.06
N ASP A 122 -2.22 -17.48 -2.94
CA ASP A 122 -1.30 -18.05 -1.95
C ASP A 122 -2.07 -18.45 -0.70
N VAL A 123 -1.91 -19.72 -0.27
CA VAL A 123 -2.69 -20.30 0.84
C VAL A 123 -2.39 -19.64 2.17
N LYS A 124 -1.16 -19.16 2.37
CA LYS A 124 -0.72 -18.60 3.64
C LYS A 124 -0.92 -17.09 3.72
N PHE A 125 -0.68 -16.39 2.61
CA PHE A 125 -0.64 -14.93 2.60
C PHE A 125 -1.86 -14.30 1.91
N GLY A 126 -2.63 -15.11 1.16
CA GLY A 126 -3.78 -14.65 0.40
C GLY A 126 -3.41 -14.19 -1.01
N VAL A 127 -4.28 -13.41 -1.64
CA VAL A 127 -4.09 -12.90 -3.00
C VAL A 127 -2.85 -12.01 -3.11
N GLU A 128 -2.48 -11.31 -2.04
CA GLU A 128 -1.31 -10.44 -1.98
C GLU A 128 0.02 -11.17 -2.18
N GLY A 129 0.08 -12.46 -1.83
CA GLY A 129 1.28 -13.30 -1.98
C GLY A 129 1.53 -13.80 -3.38
N THR A 130 0.86 -13.27 -4.42
CA THR A 130 0.86 -13.84 -5.77
C THR A 130 1.62 -13.01 -6.79
N ALA A 131 2.11 -13.68 -7.84
CA ALA A 131 2.74 -13.00 -8.98
C ALA A 131 1.74 -12.09 -9.72
N LEU A 132 0.47 -12.50 -9.79
CA LEU A 132 -0.59 -11.67 -10.38
C LEU A 132 -0.75 -10.35 -9.62
N ALA A 133 -0.79 -10.38 -8.28
CA ALA A 133 -0.88 -9.16 -7.46
C ALA A 133 0.30 -8.23 -7.73
N CYS A 134 1.53 -8.76 -7.77
CA CYS A 134 2.71 -7.96 -8.10
C CYS A 134 2.58 -7.29 -9.49
N LEU A 135 2.14 -8.04 -10.50
CA LEU A 135 1.97 -7.51 -11.87
C LEU A 135 0.90 -6.42 -11.92
N LEU A 136 -0.26 -6.63 -11.31
CA LEU A 136 -1.34 -5.64 -11.27
C LEU A 136 -0.91 -4.37 -10.52
N LEU A 137 -0.21 -4.51 -9.40
CA LEU A 137 0.30 -3.37 -8.65
C LEU A 137 1.37 -2.59 -9.42
N LEU A 138 2.25 -3.28 -10.17
CA LEU A 138 3.21 -2.62 -11.08
C LEU A 138 2.48 -1.83 -12.17
N VAL A 139 1.44 -2.40 -12.76
CA VAL A 139 0.59 -1.66 -13.74
C VAL A 139 -0.02 -0.44 -13.08
N CYS A 140 -0.54 -0.53 -11.85
CA CYS A 140 -1.07 0.62 -11.10
C CYS A 140 0.01 1.69 -10.85
N CYS A 141 1.24 1.30 -10.52
CA CYS A 141 2.37 2.24 -10.37
C CYS A 141 2.66 2.98 -11.69
N VAL A 142 2.75 2.23 -12.80
CA VAL A 142 3.02 2.80 -14.13
C VAL A 142 1.89 3.74 -14.57
N LEU A 143 0.64 3.33 -14.40
CA LEU A 143 -0.52 4.17 -14.73
C LEU A 143 -0.57 5.45 -13.89
N THR A 144 -0.31 5.35 -12.59
CA THR A 144 -0.28 6.52 -11.68
C THR A 144 0.84 7.49 -12.10
N TRP A 145 2.02 6.97 -12.36
CA TRP A 145 3.15 7.77 -12.86
C TRP A 145 2.83 8.43 -14.20
N TRP A 146 2.29 7.67 -15.17
CA TRP A 146 1.92 8.18 -16.49
C TRP A 146 0.83 9.24 -16.41
N MET A 147 -0.22 9.00 -15.63
CA MET A 147 -1.29 9.98 -15.41
C MET A 147 -0.75 11.26 -14.74
N GLY A 148 0.09 11.11 -13.73
CA GLY A 148 0.72 12.25 -13.06
C GLY A 148 1.53 13.11 -14.03
N LYS A 149 2.29 12.48 -14.93
CA LYS A 149 3.06 13.17 -15.97
C LYS A 149 2.15 13.80 -17.06
N LYS A 150 1.19 13.04 -17.58
CA LYS A 150 0.30 13.47 -18.66
C LYS A 150 -0.53 14.69 -18.27
N TYR A 151 -1.08 14.70 -17.07
CA TYR A 151 -1.92 15.80 -16.60
C TYR A 151 -1.12 16.93 -15.94
N ASN A 152 0.20 16.88 -16.06
CA ASN A 152 1.14 17.88 -15.53
C ASN A 152 0.78 18.31 -14.11
N ARG A 153 0.41 17.32 -13.27
CA ARG A 153 0.05 17.55 -11.87
C ARG A 153 1.33 17.96 -11.14
N PRO A 154 1.46 19.24 -10.74
CA PRO A 154 2.60 19.63 -9.94
C PRO A 154 2.47 18.87 -8.62
N SER A 155 3.44 18.01 -8.35
CA SER A 155 3.64 17.56 -6.97
C SER A 155 3.85 18.81 -6.13
N LEU A 156 3.19 18.87 -4.98
CA LEU A 156 3.39 19.96 -4.03
C LEU A 156 4.90 20.12 -3.79
N ASP A 157 5.48 21.18 -4.32
CA ASP A 157 6.90 21.47 -4.09
C ASP A 157 7.04 22.17 -2.74
N VAL A 158 7.12 21.35 -1.69
CA VAL A 158 7.29 21.82 -0.30
C VAL A 158 8.55 22.67 -0.11
N TRP A 159 9.50 22.61 -1.07
CA TRP A 159 10.72 23.41 -1.04
C TRP A 159 10.50 24.79 -1.66
N ALA A 160 9.75 24.88 -2.77
CA ALA A 160 9.36 26.16 -3.35
C ALA A 160 8.52 27.00 -2.37
N GLU A 161 7.55 26.37 -1.68
CA GLU A 161 6.79 27.06 -0.63
C GLU A 161 7.67 27.53 0.55
N ALA A 162 8.68 26.74 0.93
CA ALA A 162 9.59 27.11 2.00
C ALA A 162 10.53 28.26 1.61
N GLU A 163 10.90 28.35 0.34
CA GLU A 163 11.71 29.46 -0.21
C GLU A 163 10.88 30.74 -0.29
N LEU A 164 9.61 30.68 -0.72
CA LEU A 164 8.69 31.82 -0.74
C LEU A 164 8.39 32.40 0.64
N LYS A 165 8.40 31.59 1.69
CA LYS A 165 8.20 32.03 3.07
C LYS A 165 9.45 32.69 3.71
N LYS A 166 10.61 32.60 3.03
CA LYS A 166 11.88 33.21 3.51
C LYS A 166 12.19 34.55 2.81
N ALA A 167 11.49 34.85 1.71
CA ALA A 167 11.55 36.12 0.98
C ALA A 167 10.52 37.11 1.51
#